data_0a3230aa249c632f0a9f4779151e30f8
#
_entry.id   0a3230aa249c632f0a9f4779151e30f8
#
_cell.length_a   1.000
_cell.length_b   1.000
_cell.length_c   1.000
_cell.angle_alpha   90.00
_cell.angle_beta   90.00
_cell.angle_gamma   90.00
#
_symmetry.space_group_name_H-M   'P 1'
#
loop_
_entity.id
_entity.type
_entity.pdbx_description
1 polymer ?
#
loop_
_entity_poly.entity_id
_entity_poly.type
_entity_poly.pdbx_seq_one_letter_code
_entity_poly.pdbx_strand_id
1 'polypeptide(L)'
;MSADAPEQVPGQFTLVLHTHLPWLAHHGRWPVGEEWLYQSWSAAYLPLMRVLRTLAAEGRRGVLTLGMTPVVTAQLDDPYCLDGMHRWLANWQLRALEAATLHTPTGAEPGTASTPEALRQFGIREYDEAGRALEEFGTLWRHGASPLLRELIDAGTVELLGGPLAHPFQPLLNPRLREFALREGLADAGQPLA
;
A
#
# COMPACT_ATOMS: atom_id res chain seq x y z
N MET A 1 51.45 -28.48 -0.62
CA MET A 1 50.66 -27.52 -1.44
C MET A 1 49.22 -27.66 -1.01
N SER A 2 48.78 -26.75 -0.12
CA SER A 2 47.38 -26.72 0.32
C SER A 2 46.60 -25.97 -0.76
N ALA A 3 45.62 -26.62 -1.38
CA ALA A 3 44.74 -25.97 -2.31
C ALA A 3 43.78 -25.06 -1.49
N ASP A 4 43.90 -23.76 -1.68
CA ASP A 4 42.94 -22.80 -1.13
C ASP A 4 41.53 -23.17 -1.63
N ALA A 5 40.64 -23.44 -0.70
CA ALA A 5 39.22 -23.60 -1.01
C ALA A 5 38.71 -22.27 -1.57
N PRO A 6 37.90 -22.29 -2.64
CA PRO A 6 37.36 -21.05 -3.22
C PRO A 6 36.55 -20.31 -2.15
N GLU A 7 36.88 -19.03 -1.95
CA GLU A 7 36.17 -18.11 -1.07
C GLU A 7 34.70 -18.07 -1.50
N GLN A 8 33.81 -18.54 -0.66
CA GLN A 8 32.37 -18.52 -0.94
C GLN A 8 31.92 -17.07 -0.91
N VAL A 9 31.64 -16.48 -2.07
CA VAL A 9 30.99 -15.18 -2.16
C VAL A 9 29.57 -15.34 -1.58
N PRO A 10 29.23 -14.60 -0.52
CA PRO A 10 27.89 -14.69 0.05
C PRO A 10 26.84 -14.35 -1.01
N GLY A 11 25.79 -15.17 -1.10
CA GLY A 11 24.69 -14.94 -2.01
C GLY A 11 24.04 -13.56 -1.74
N GLN A 12 23.65 -12.87 -2.81
CA GLN A 12 22.92 -11.59 -2.72
C GLN A 12 21.43 -11.85 -2.88
N PHE A 13 20.61 -11.15 -2.08
CA PHE A 13 19.16 -11.16 -2.17
C PHE A 13 18.64 -9.75 -2.46
N THR A 14 17.80 -9.62 -3.46
CA THR A 14 17.15 -8.35 -3.80
C THR A 14 15.64 -8.55 -3.76
N LEU A 15 14.96 -7.70 -3.00
CA LEU A 15 13.49 -7.65 -2.95
C LEU A 15 12.99 -6.49 -3.80
N VAL A 16 12.23 -6.81 -4.83
CA VAL A 16 11.54 -5.82 -5.67
C VAL A 16 10.05 -5.99 -5.44
N LEU A 17 9.40 -4.94 -4.96
CA LEU A 17 7.94 -4.87 -4.89
C LEU A 17 7.42 -3.97 -6.00
N HIS A 18 6.31 -4.38 -6.60
CA HIS A 18 5.63 -3.59 -7.62
C HIS A 18 4.18 -3.35 -7.22
N THR A 19 3.71 -2.13 -7.46
CA THR A 19 2.32 -1.76 -7.23
C THR A 19 1.74 -1.02 -8.42
N HIS A 20 0.52 -1.37 -8.74
CA HIS A 20 -0.29 -0.72 -9.76
C HIS A 20 -1.77 -0.86 -9.41
N LEU A 21 -2.52 0.22 -9.59
CA LEU A 21 -3.97 0.26 -9.67
C LEU A 21 -4.36 1.11 -10.89
N PRO A 22 -5.46 0.79 -11.57
CA PRO A 22 -6.00 1.69 -12.58
C PRO A 22 -6.43 3.01 -11.93
N TRP A 23 -6.76 4.01 -12.76
CA TRP A 23 -7.37 5.22 -12.24
C TRP A 23 -8.78 4.90 -11.70
N LEU A 24 -8.99 5.03 -10.40
CA LEU A 24 -10.22 4.69 -9.68
C LEU A 24 -10.94 5.92 -9.13
N ALA A 25 -10.22 7.04 -8.97
CA ALA A 25 -10.76 8.30 -8.47
C ALA A 25 -11.90 8.80 -9.36
N HIS A 26 -12.98 9.26 -8.74
CA HIS A 26 -14.17 9.81 -9.41
C HIS A 26 -14.98 8.83 -10.26
N HIS A 27 -14.72 7.52 -10.15
CA HIS A 27 -15.48 6.46 -10.85
C HIS A 27 -16.55 5.80 -9.97
N GLY A 28 -16.92 6.45 -8.86
CA GLY A 28 -17.87 5.91 -7.88
C GLY A 28 -17.20 4.92 -6.92
N ARG A 29 -17.94 4.57 -5.85
CA ARG A 29 -17.38 3.75 -4.77
C ARG A 29 -17.52 2.26 -5.01
N TRP A 30 -18.65 1.82 -5.53
CA TRP A 30 -19.04 0.43 -5.59
C TRP A 30 -19.65 0.07 -6.96
N PRO A 31 -19.47 -1.18 -7.44
CA PRO A 31 -18.75 -2.34 -6.86
C PRO A 31 -17.25 -2.33 -7.13
N VAL A 32 -16.78 -1.61 -8.15
CA VAL A 32 -15.38 -1.52 -8.57
C VAL A 32 -15.06 -0.04 -8.80
N GLY A 33 -14.35 0.55 -7.89
CA GLY A 33 -14.03 1.97 -7.98
C GLY A 33 -13.17 2.34 -6.78
N GLU A 34 -13.47 3.48 -6.16
CA GLU A 34 -12.72 3.98 -5.02
C GLU A 34 -12.63 3.00 -3.86
N GLU A 35 -13.62 2.10 -3.68
CA GLU A 35 -13.55 1.05 -2.66
C GLU A 35 -12.32 0.16 -2.84
N TRP A 36 -11.97 -0.20 -4.07
CA TRP A 36 -10.77 -0.98 -4.36
C TRP A 36 -9.48 -0.19 -4.02
N LEU A 37 -9.45 1.11 -4.33
CA LEU A 37 -8.33 1.96 -3.95
C LEU A 37 -8.15 1.98 -2.42
N TYR A 38 -9.22 2.23 -1.66
CA TYR A 38 -9.14 2.33 -0.20
C TYR A 38 -8.82 1.01 0.48
N GLN A 39 -9.37 -0.10 -0.01
CA GLN A 39 -9.00 -1.45 0.46
C GLN A 39 -7.51 -1.74 0.22
N SER A 40 -7.01 -1.45 -0.98
CA SER A 40 -5.59 -1.64 -1.30
C SER A 40 -4.70 -0.73 -0.46
N TRP A 41 -5.15 0.50 -0.21
CA TRP A 41 -4.42 1.46 0.61
C TRP A 41 -4.29 0.98 2.05
N SER A 42 -5.40 0.55 2.66
CA SER A 42 -5.40 0.04 4.04
C SER A 42 -4.64 -1.27 4.20
N ALA A 43 -4.78 -2.19 3.25
CA ALA A 43 -4.22 -3.53 3.35
C ALA A 43 -2.74 -3.63 2.93
N ALA A 44 -2.25 -2.72 2.08
CA ALA A 44 -0.90 -2.78 1.55
C ALA A 44 -0.09 -1.52 1.85
N TYR A 45 -0.54 -0.33 1.43
CA TYR A 45 0.31 0.87 1.50
C TYR A 45 0.53 1.37 2.92
N LEU A 46 -0.50 1.44 3.76
CA LEU A 46 -0.35 1.84 5.16
C LEU A 46 0.63 0.91 5.91
N PRO A 47 0.43 -0.40 5.96
CA PRO A 47 1.34 -1.28 6.69
C PRO A 47 2.75 -1.31 6.10
N LEU A 48 2.90 -1.25 4.78
CA LEU A 48 4.22 -1.21 4.15
C LEU A 48 4.99 0.04 4.56
N MET A 49 4.38 1.24 4.48
CA MET A 49 5.03 2.48 4.87
C MET A 49 5.38 2.50 6.35
N ARG A 50 4.53 1.95 7.22
CA ARG A 50 4.82 1.80 8.65
C ARG A 50 6.09 0.98 8.89
N VAL A 51 6.21 -0.18 8.24
CA VAL A 51 7.39 -1.06 8.35
C VAL A 51 8.63 -0.35 7.82
N LEU A 52 8.56 0.25 6.63
CA LEU A 52 9.70 0.94 6.02
C LEU A 52 10.18 2.11 6.85
N ARG A 53 9.29 2.90 7.44
CA ARG A 53 9.66 4.01 8.35
C ARG A 53 10.31 3.51 9.63
N THR A 54 9.85 2.39 10.17
CA THR A 54 10.51 1.74 11.33
C THR A 54 11.94 1.33 10.96
N LEU A 55 12.12 0.67 9.82
CA LEU A 55 13.44 0.26 9.35
C LEU A 55 14.35 1.45 9.02
N ALA A 56 13.81 2.54 8.47
CA ALA A 56 14.53 3.78 8.26
C ALA A 56 15.01 4.39 9.59
N ALA A 57 14.15 4.42 10.61
CA ALA A 57 14.51 4.90 11.95
C ALA A 57 15.58 4.05 12.63
N GLU A 58 15.65 2.75 12.31
CA GLU A 58 16.74 1.85 12.72
C GLU A 58 18.03 2.03 11.90
N GLY A 59 18.05 2.95 10.92
CA GLY A 59 19.17 3.19 10.03
C GLY A 59 19.36 2.10 8.94
N ARG A 60 18.37 1.27 8.68
CA ARG A 60 18.41 0.25 7.64
C ARG A 60 18.36 0.88 6.25
N ARG A 61 19.29 0.47 5.38
CA ARG A 61 19.41 0.97 4.01
C ARG A 61 19.28 -0.18 3.01
N GLY A 62 18.87 0.14 1.77
CA GLY A 62 18.74 -0.84 0.69
C GLY A 62 17.79 -1.98 1.04
N VAL A 63 16.69 -1.69 1.74
CA VAL A 63 15.74 -2.72 2.21
C VAL A 63 15.01 -3.36 1.05
N LEU A 64 14.55 -2.53 0.10
CA LEU A 64 13.87 -3.00 -1.11
C LEU A 64 13.89 -1.94 -2.21
N THR A 65 13.63 -2.40 -3.43
CA THR A 65 13.31 -1.56 -4.58
C THR A 65 11.79 -1.56 -4.78
N LEU A 66 11.18 -0.38 -4.88
CA LEU A 66 9.74 -0.21 -5.02
C LEU A 66 9.40 0.36 -6.40
N GLY A 67 8.68 -0.41 -7.21
CA GLY A 67 8.08 0.05 -8.46
C GLY A 67 6.66 0.58 -8.20
N MET A 68 6.47 1.88 -8.33
CA MET A 68 5.13 2.50 -8.30
C MET A 68 4.84 3.16 -9.64
N THR A 69 3.65 2.90 -10.17
CA THR A 69 3.23 3.63 -11.37
C THR A 69 2.76 5.04 -11.02
N PRO A 70 3.06 6.07 -11.83
CA PRO A 70 2.60 7.44 -11.60
C PRO A 70 1.08 7.56 -11.38
N VAL A 71 0.30 6.74 -12.06
CA VAL A 71 -1.16 6.67 -11.88
C VAL A 71 -1.56 6.31 -10.44
N VAL A 72 -0.79 5.45 -9.77
CA VAL A 72 -1.04 5.12 -8.36
C VAL A 72 -0.63 6.27 -7.46
N THR A 73 0.57 6.79 -7.64
CA THR A 73 1.09 7.90 -6.82
C THR A 73 0.17 9.11 -6.89
N ALA A 74 -0.27 9.48 -8.10
CA ALA A 74 -1.22 10.58 -8.28
C ALA A 74 -2.54 10.41 -7.52
N GLN A 75 -3.06 9.18 -7.42
CA GLN A 75 -4.27 8.92 -6.63
C GLN A 75 -4.01 8.96 -5.12
N LEU A 76 -2.83 8.51 -4.68
CA LEU A 76 -2.44 8.55 -3.27
C LEU A 76 -2.13 9.97 -2.77
N ASP A 77 -1.87 10.89 -3.69
CA ASP A 77 -1.63 12.32 -3.40
C ASP A 77 -2.86 13.21 -3.65
N ASP A 78 -3.88 12.68 -4.31
CA ASP A 78 -5.09 13.43 -4.65
C ASP A 78 -5.89 13.81 -3.39
N PRO A 79 -6.15 15.11 -3.13
CA PRO A 79 -6.90 15.54 -1.95
C PRO A 79 -8.30 14.93 -1.83
N TYR A 80 -8.98 14.65 -2.95
CA TYR A 80 -10.25 13.97 -2.96
C TYR A 80 -10.11 12.51 -2.48
N CYS A 81 -9.08 11.80 -2.94
CA CYS A 81 -8.78 10.44 -2.51
C CYS A 81 -8.36 10.38 -1.04
N LEU A 82 -7.56 11.36 -0.58
CA LEU A 82 -7.16 11.48 0.83
C LEU A 82 -8.36 11.65 1.75
N ASP A 83 -9.27 12.56 1.42
CA ASP A 83 -10.51 12.77 2.18
C ASP A 83 -11.42 11.53 2.12
N GLY A 84 -11.50 10.88 0.96
CA GLY A 84 -12.21 9.60 0.78
C GLY A 84 -11.66 8.48 1.65
N MET A 85 -10.34 8.32 1.68
CA MET A 85 -9.65 7.31 2.50
C MET A 85 -9.87 7.55 3.99
N HIS A 86 -9.79 8.80 4.45
CA HIS A 86 -10.06 9.15 5.84
C HIS A 86 -11.48 8.74 6.26
N ARG A 87 -12.49 9.05 5.43
CA ARG A 87 -13.88 8.62 5.68
C ARG A 87 -14.03 7.10 5.63
N TRP A 88 -13.30 6.43 4.73
CA TRP A 88 -13.33 4.98 4.61
C TRP A 88 -12.79 4.30 5.87
N LEU A 89 -11.67 4.79 6.41
CA LEU A 89 -11.07 4.28 7.65
C LEU A 89 -11.99 4.49 8.86
N ALA A 90 -12.60 5.67 8.99
CA ALA A 90 -13.56 5.95 10.06
C ALA A 90 -14.78 5.02 9.98
N ASN A 91 -15.26 4.74 8.78
CA ASN A 91 -16.38 3.83 8.56
C ASN A 91 -15.96 2.36 8.84
N TRP A 92 -14.74 1.96 8.51
CA TRP A 92 -14.21 0.65 8.87
C TRP A 92 -14.18 0.48 10.39
N GLN A 93 -13.67 1.46 11.13
CA GLN A 93 -13.65 1.43 12.59
C GLN A 93 -15.06 1.31 13.19
N LEU A 94 -16.03 2.07 12.65
CA LEU A 94 -17.41 1.99 13.10
C LEU A 94 -18.03 0.60 12.87
N ARG A 95 -17.85 0.02 11.68
CA ARG A 95 -18.34 -1.33 11.37
C ARG A 95 -17.69 -2.42 12.23
N ALA A 96 -16.41 -2.26 12.51
CA ALA A 96 -15.70 -3.17 13.40
C ALA A 96 -16.25 -3.11 14.84
N LEU A 97 -16.59 -1.89 15.32
CA LEU A 97 -17.25 -1.70 16.60
C LEU A 97 -18.63 -2.36 16.64
N GLU A 98 -19.44 -2.19 15.59
CA GLU A 98 -20.72 -2.87 15.47
C GLU A 98 -20.55 -4.39 15.54
N ALA A 99 -19.61 -4.95 14.77
CA ALA A 99 -19.32 -6.39 14.78
C ALA A 99 -18.85 -6.89 16.16
N ALA A 100 -18.05 -6.10 16.88
CA ALA A 100 -17.60 -6.42 18.23
C ALA A 100 -18.72 -6.41 19.28
N THR A 101 -19.80 -5.68 19.03
CA THR A 101 -20.94 -5.52 19.95
C THR A 101 -22.17 -6.36 19.58
N LEU A 102 -22.15 -7.04 18.43
CA LEU A 102 -23.25 -7.90 18.02
C LEU A 102 -23.49 -9.02 19.04
N HIS A 103 -24.71 -9.05 19.55
CA HIS A 103 -25.17 -10.15 20.39
C HIS A 103 -25.55 -11.35 19.53
N THR A 104 -25.02 -12.51 19.86
CA THR A 104 -25.39 -13.76 19.18
C THR A 104 -26.85 -14.07 19.52
N PRO A 105 -27.70 -14.38 18.54
CA PRO A 105 -29.02 -14.91 18.81
C PRO A 105 -28.92 -16.21 19.65
N THR A 106 -29.66 -16.26 20.70
CA THR A 106 -29.85 -17.50 21.52
C THR A 106 -30.43 -18.55 20.59
N GLY A 107 -29.66 -19.60 20.25
CA GLY A 107 -30.14 -20.71 19.41
C GLY A 107 -29.27 -21.05 18.17
N ALA A 108 -28.08 -20.51 18.04
CA ALA A 108 -27.16 -20.94 16.98
C ALA A 108 -26.69 -22.37 17.23
N GLU A 109 -26.89 -23.26 16.25
CA GLU A 109 -26.44 -24.67 16.28
C GLU A 109 -24.91 -24.74 16.48
N PRO A 110 -24.44 -25.64 17.39
CA PRO A 110 -23.00 -25.86 17.56
C PRO A 110 -22.43 -26.52 16.31
N GLY A 111 -21.48 -25.86 15.63
CA GLY A 111 -20.73 -26.49 14.54
C GLY A 111 -20.59 -25.66 13.28
N THR A 112 -21.14 -24.46 13.17
CA THR A 112 -20.86 -23.53 12.09
C THR A 112 -19.56 -22.76 12.36
N ALA A 113 -18.76 -22.53 11.32
CA ALA A 113 -17.33 -22.22 11.31
C ALA A 113 -16.81 -21.02 12.11
N SER A 114 -17.64 -20.29 12.84
CA SER A 114 -17.20 -19.20 13.71
C SER A 114 -18.06 -19.13 14.95
N THR A 115 -17.44 -19.34 16.11
CA THR A 115 -18.15 -19.11 17.38
C THR A 115 -18.43 -17.60 17.52
N PRO A 116 -19.55 -17.23 18.16
CA PRO A 116 -19.87 -15.82 18.43
C PRO A 116 -18.75 -15.05 19.12
N GLU A 117 -18.05 -15.70 20.03
CA GLU A 117 -16.89 -15.12 20.72
C GLU A 117 -15.72 -14.88 19.76
N ALA A 118 -15.45 -15.79 18.82
CA ALA A 118 -14.41 -15.59 17.80
C ALA A 118 -14.71 -14.40 16.89
N LEU A 119 -15.97 -14.21 16.49
CA LEU A 119 -16.41 -13.05 15.70
C LEU A 119 -16.28 -11.75 16.50
N ARG A 120 -16.65 -11.76 17.77
CA ARG A 120 -16.49 -10.60 18.66
C ARG A 120 -15.01 -10.24 18.82
N GLN A 121 -14.15 -11.21 19.06
CA GLN A 121 -12.70 -11.00 19.18
C GLN A 121 -12.08 -10.51 17.86
N PHE A 122 -12.57 -10.99 16.74
CA PHE A 122 -12.20 -10.48 15.43
C PHE A 122 -12.61 -9.00 15.28
N GLY A 123 -13.87 -8.67 15.61
CA GLY A 123 -14.36 -7.28 15.58
C GLY A 123 -13.53 -6.33 16.45
N ILE A 124 -13.13 -6.76 17.66
CA ILE A 124 -12.26 -5.98 18.54
C ILE A 124 -10.90 -5.70 17.86
N ARG A 125 -10.25 -6.72 17.29
CA ARG A 125 -8.97 -6.54 16.58
C ARG A 125 -9.08 -5.62 15.38
N GLU A 126 -10.14 -5.77 14.60
CA GLU A 126 -10.43 -4.88 13.46
C GLU A 126 -10.67 -3.43 13.92
N TYR A 127 -11.36 -3.22 15.04
CA TYR A 127 -11.58 -1.90 15.62
C TYR A 127 -10.26 -1.24 16.01
N ASP A 128 -9.38 -1.97 16.70
CA ASP A 128 -8.08 -1.48 17.13
C ASP A 128 -7.16 -1.17 15.93
N GLU A 129 -7.16 -2.03 14.91
CA GLU A 129 -6.37 -1.81 13.68
C GLU A 129 -6.89 -0.62 12.89
N ALA A 130 -8.20 -0.51 12.71
CA ALA A 130 -8.81 0.63 12.03
C ALA A 130 -8.55 1.95 12.77
N GLY A 131 -8.59 1.93 14.11
CA GLY A 131 -8.25 3.09 14.93
C GLY A 131 -6.80 3.54 14.74
N ARG A 132 -5.86 2.60 14.79
CA ARG A 132 -4.44 2.88 14.52
C ARG A 132 -4.22 3.40 13.09
N ALA A 133 -4.86 2.78 12.11
CA ALA A 133 -4.77 3.21 10.72
C ALA A 133 -5.32 4.63 10.53
N LEU A 134 -6.43 4.96 11.16
CA LEU A 134 -7.05 6.28 11.10
C LEU A 134 -6.15 7.36 11.74
N GLU A 135 -5.57 7.10 12.89
CA GLU A 135 -4.64 8.00 13.57
C GLU A 135 -3.37 8.21 12.74
N GLU A 136 -2.77 7.12 12.27
CA GLU A 136 -1.59 7.16 11.41
C GLU A 136 -1.87 7.92 10.11
N PHE A 137 -2.99 7.66 9.48
CA PHE A 137 -3.39 8.34 8.26
C PHE A 137 -3.56 9.84 8.49
N GLY A 138 -4.24 10.25 9.55
CA GLY A 138 -4.45 11.66 9.89
C GLY A 138 -3.16 12.43 10.23
N THR A 139 -2.10 11.72 10.61
CA THR A 139 -0.79 12.34 10.95
C THR A 139 0.20 12.29 9.81
N LEU A 140 0.45 11.10 9.23
CA LEU A 140 1.54 10.87 8.28
C LEU A 140 1.14 11.11 6.83
N TRP A 141 -0.11 10.77 6.47
CA TRP A 141 -0.58 10.83 5.09
C TRP A 141 -1.30 12.13 4.73
N ARG A 142 -1.21 13.14 5.57
CA ARG A 142 -1.90 14.43 5.37
C ARG A 142 -1.63 15.05 4.00
N HIS A 143 -0.46 14.83 3.45
CA HIS A 143 -0.01 15.39 2.16
C HIS A 143 0.25 14.29 1.11
N GLY A 144 -0.34 13.11 1.29
CA GLY A 144 -0.22 12.01 0.36
C GLY A 144 0.98 11.09 0.57
N ALA A 145 1.24 10.26 -0.43
CA ALA A 145 2.32 9.27 -0.43
C ALA A 145 3.69 9.89 -0.77
N SER A 146 3.73 10.90 -1.64
CA SER A 146 4.98 11.46 -2.17
C SER A 146 5.94 11.96 -1.10
N PRO A 147 5.51 12.72 -0.07
CA PRO A 147 6.41 13.12 1.01
C PRO A 147 6.98 11.95 1.81
N LEU A 148 6.18 10.90 2.04
CA LEU A 148 6.61 9.70 2.76
C LEU A 148 7.64 8.90 1.95
N LEU A 149 7.41 8.76 0.65
CA LEU A 149 8.35 8.10 -0.26
C LEU A 149 9.69 8.85 -0.31
N ARG A 150 9.64 10.16 -0.40
CA ARG A 150 10.85 11.01 -0.37
C ARG A 150 11.65 10.78 0.90
N GLU A 151 11.00 10.79 2.07
CA GLU A 151 11.65 10.53 3.36
C GLU A 151 12.42 9.19 3.33
N LEU A 152 11.80 8.14 2.79
CA LEU A 152 12.41 6.81 2.69
C LEU A 152 13.55 6.72 1.68
N ILE A 153 13.45 7.46 0.57
CA ILE A 153 14.50 7.54 -0.46
C ILE A 153 15.70 8.32 0.09
N ASP A 154 15.47 9.46 0.72
CA ASP A 154 16.51 10.30 1.32
C ASP A 154 17.25 9.56 2.44
N ALA A 155 16.55 8.74 3.21
CA ALA A 155 17.15 7.83 4.19
C ALA A 155 17.94 6.67 3.54
N GLY A 156 17.79 6.46 2.22
CA GLY A 156 18.39 5.34 1.51
C GLY A 156 17.79 3.97 1.86
N THR A 157 16.62 3.95 2.48
CA THR A 157 15.92 2.71 2.88
C THR A 157 15.26 2.04 1.69
N VAL A 158 14.72 2.83 0.77
CA VAL A 158 14.00 2.40 -0.43
C VAL A 158 14.64 3.01 -1.67
N GLU A 159 14.73 2.21 -2.73
CA GLU A 159 15.02 2.67 -4.09
C GLU A 159 13.73 2.66 -4.89
N LEU A 160 13.44 3.75 -5.64
CA LEU A 160 12.30 3.77 -6.57
C LEU A 160 12.72 3.28 -7.95
N LEU A 161 11.91 2.40 -8.50
CA LEU A 161 12.03 1.94 -9.87
C LEU A 161 11.09 2.75 -10.75
N GLY A 162 11.64 3.45 -11.75
CA GLY A 162 10.87 4.12 -12.80
C GLY A 162 10.24 3.12 -13.77
N GLY A 163 9.21 3.56 -14.46
CA GLY A 163 8.50 2.71 -15.40
C GLY A 163 7.49 3.48 -16.25
N PRO A 164 6.57 2.81 -16.94
CA PRO A 164 5.53 3.46 -17.71
C PRO A 164 4.52 4.17 -16.79
N LEU A 165 3.84 5.19 -17.35
CA LEU A 165 2.82 6.00 -16.64
C LEU A 165 1.76 5.15 -15.92
N ALA A 166 1.32 4.08 -16.58
CA ALA A 166 0.40 3.07 -16.04
C ALA A 166 1.04 1.70 -16.22
N HIS A 167 0.25 0.61 -16.10
CA HIS A 167 0.74 -0.77 -16.24
C HIS A 167 0.21 -1.48 -17.50
N PRO A 168 0.49 -0.97 -18.71
CA PRO A 168 0.04 -1.61 -19.94
C PRO A 168 0.86 -2.86 -20.24
N PHE A 169 0.24 -3.85 -20.87
CA PHE A 169 0.98 -4.97 -21.44
C PHE A 169 1.69 -4.50 -22.72
N GLN A 170 2.88 -3.98 -22.56
CA GLN A 170 3.66 -3.25 -23.58
C GLN A 170 3.83 -3.98 -24.92
N PRO A 171 3.99 -5.33 -24.97
CA PRO A 171 4.12 -6.05 -26.25
C PRO A 171 2.93 -5.89 -27.18
N LEU A 172 1.72 -5.68 -26.64
CA LEU A 172 0.49 -5.50 -27.42
C LEU A 172 0.13 -4.04 -27.69
N LEU A 173 0.91 -3.08 -27.15
CA LEU A 173 0.67 -1.67 -27.40
C LEU A 173 1.13 -1.24 -28.79
N ASN A 174 0.36 -0.33 -29.40
CA ASN A 174 0.83 0.44 -30.53
C ASN A 174 2.16 1.17 -30.16
N PRO A 175 3.17 1.20 -31.04
CA PRO A 175 4.45 1.82 -30.73
C PRO A 175 4.37 3.26 -30.18
N ARG A 176 3.46 4.09 -30.71
CA ARG A 176 3.27 5.47 -30.23
C ARG A 176 2.74 5.52 -28.79
N LEU A 177 1.79 4.64 -28.44
CA LEU A 177 1.26 4.57 -27.08
C LEU A 177 2.30 4.04 -26.10
N ARG A 178 3.12 3.07 -26.51
CA ARG A 178 4.21 2.54 -25.70
C ARG A 178 5.25 3.62 -25.44
N GLU A 179 5.67 4.34 -26.46
CA GLU A 179 6.61 5.47 -26.33
C GLU A 179 6.05 6.56 -25.39
N PHE A 180 4.79 6.95 -25.60
CA PHE A 180 4.11 7.91 -24.72
C PHE A 180 4.10 7.44 -23.27
N ALA A 181 3.65 6.21 -22.99
CA ALA A 181 3.55 5.69 -21.64
C ALA A 181 4.91 5.64 -20.92
N LEU A 182 5.97 5.26 -21.65
CA LEU A 182 7.33 5.22 -21.08
C LEU A 182 7.89 6.63 -20.87
N ARG A 183 7.73 7.52 -21.85
CA ARG A 183 8.26 8.89 -21.75
C ARG A 183 7.62 9.66 -20.59
N GLU A 184 6.29 9.62 -20.47
CA GLU A 184 5.58 10.31 -19.40
C GLU A 184 5.86 9.68 -18.03
N GLY A 185 5.92 8.36 -17.95
CA GLY A 185 6.21 7.69 -16.69
C GLY A 185 7.63 7.89 -16.20
N LEU A 186 8.62 7.93 -17.09
CA LEU A 186 10.01 8.22 -16.74
C LEU A 186 10.23 9.70 -16.42
N ALA A 187 9.50 10.59 -17.09
CA ALA A 187 9.55 12.03 -16.79
C ALA A 187 9.00 12.32 -15.39
N ASP A 188 7.90 11.65 -15.00
CA ASP A 188 7.32 11.73 -13.65
C ASP A 188 8.29 11.21 -12.59
N ALA A 189 8.89 10.04 -12.80
CA ALA A 189 9.87 9.45 -11.89
C ALA A 189 11.15 10.31 -11.74
N GLY A 190 11.50 11.10 -12.73
CA GLY A 190 12.63 12.03 -12.70
C GLY A 190 12.31 13.39 -12.09
N GLN A 191 11.04 13.70 -11.82
CA GLN A 191 10.66 14.93 -11.15
C GLN A 191 10.84 14.81 -9.64
N PRO A 192 11.25 15.89 -8.95
CA PRO A 192 11.23 15.87 -7.50
C PRO A 192 9.79 15.63 -7.05
N LEU A 193 9.59 14.61 -6.23
CA LEU A 193 8.30 14.37 -5.58
C LEU A 193 7.87 15.68 -4.88
N ALA A 194 6.66 16.16 -5.13
CA ALA A 194 6.18 17.47 -4.69
C ALA A 194 6.02 17.59 -3.15
#